data_5d77a41b1675ebc2236bf75379676aef
#
_entry.id   5d77a41b1675ebc2236bf75379676aef
#
_cell.length_a   1.000
_cell.length_b   1.000
_cell.length_c   1.000
_cell.angle_alpha   90.00
_cell.angle_beta   90.00
_cell.angle_gamma   90.00
#
_symmetry.space_group_name_H-M   'P 1'
#
loop_
_entity.id
_entity.type
_entity.pdbx_description
1 polymer ?
#
loop_
_entity_poly.entity_id
_entity_poly.type
_entity_poly.pdbx_seq_one_letter_code
_entity_poly.pdbx_strand_id
1 'polypeptide(L)'
;MNFSLKPVFVGWITLLVQLPLQLFLTVWAALLFCGITQALLSFSSGESDFDASEFFAGPGIRFFGLLAFFGVPLVAYFGKRLNYSRAEYRFFDDHLELEEGFFSVNKKEVRYSDVREITLHKGFLQNMCGLGTIYLATLATGSSPKSNAFGSLGFGNVSASGVCIRDIRNPDQEYEKIRRVVNPRR
;
A
#
# COMPACT_ATOMS: atom_id res chain seq x y z
N MET A 1 16.98 19.28 17.61
CA MET A 1 15.74 18.76 18.25
C MET A 1 15.37 17.46 17.59
N ASN A 2 15.76 16.32 18.19
CA ASN A 2 15.62 15.02 17.53
C ASN A 2 14.29 14.37 17.92
N PHE A 3 13.48 13.97 16.96
CA PHE A 3 12.25 13.21 17.20
C PHE A 3 12.02 12.17 16.11
N SER A 4 11.27 11.13 16.43
CA SER A 4 10.93 10.08 15.47
C SER A 4 9.42 9.98 15.30
N LEU A 5 8.99 9.69 14.08
CA LEU A 5 7.62 9.41 13.73
C LEU A 5 7.50 7.98 13.22
N LYS A 6 6.42 7.32 13.60
CA LYS A 6 6.09 5.98 13.09
C LYS A 6 4.74 6.02 12.39
N PRO A 7 4.61 5.41 11.22
CA PRO A 7 3.33 5.31 10.54
C PRO A 7 2.38 4.44 11.34
N VAL A 8 1.09 4.77 11.29
CA VAL A 8 0.04 4.01 11.99
C VAL A 8 -0.64 3.08 11.02
N PHE A 9 -0.56 1.79 11.28
CA PHE A 9 -1.25 0.79 10.48
C PHE A 9 -2.73 0.68 10.89
N VAL A 10 -3.63 1.01 9.97
CA VAL A 10 -5.07 0.84 10.17
C VAL A 10 -5.56 -0.29 9.27
N GLY A 11 -5.67 -1.48 9.86
CA GLY A 11 -5.93 -2.72 9.13
C GLY A 11 -7.24 -2.73 8.36
N TRP A 12 -8.32 -2.19 8.92
CA TRP A 12 -9.63 -2.21 8.26
C TRP A 12 -9.68 -1.33 7.00
N ILE A 13 -8.95 -0.21 6.96
CA ILE A 13 -8.82 0.61 5.74
C ILE A 13 -8.16 -0.20 4.63
N THR A 14 -7.11 -0.94 4.99
CA THR A 14 -6.41 -1.79 4.03
C THR A 14 -7.34 -2.85 3.45
N LEU A 15 -8.15 -3.50 4.30
CA LEU A 15 -9.11 -4.51 3.85
C LEU A 15 -10.19 -3.89 2.96
N LEU A 16 -10.78 -2.77 3.36
CA LEU A 16 -11.86 -2.11 2.63
C LEU A 16 -11.41 -1.63 1.25
N VAL A 17 -10.21 -1.04 1.17
CA VAL A 17 -9.64 -0.56 -0.09
C VAL A 17 -9.25 -1.71 -1.03
N GLN A 18 -8.87 -2.87 -0.49
CA GLN A 18 -8.51 -4.04 -1.28
C GLN A 18 -9.72 -4.86 -1.73
N LEU A 19 -10.88 -4.69 -1.12
CA LEU A 19 -12.07 -5.51 -1.34
C LEU A 19 -12.46 -5.62 -2.84
N PRO A 20 -12.58 -4.55 -3.64
CA PRO A 20 -12.97 -4.66 -5.04
C PRO A 20 -11.93 -5.39 -5.89
N LEU A 21 -10.65 -5.12 -5.66
CA LEU A 21 -9.56 -5.82 -6.35
C LEU A 21 -9.52 -7.29 -5.96
N GLN A 22 -9.75 -7.58 -4.69
CA GLN A 22 -9.78 -8.93 -4.16
C GLN A 22 -10.92 -9.75 -4.76
N LEU A 23 -12.14 -9.21 -4.84
CA LEU A 23 -13.26 -9.87 -5.48
C LEU A 23 -12.94 -10.20 -6.95
N PHE A 24 -12.37 -9.24 -7.68
CA PHE A 24 -11.94 -9.47 -9.05
C PHE A 24 -10.89 -10.58 -9.16
N LEU A 25 -9.83 -10.52 -8.36
CA LEU A 25 -8.76 -11.53 -8.38
C LEU A 25 -9.27 -12.92 -7.94
N THR A 26 -10.20 -12.99 -6.99
CA THR A 26 -10.80 -14.25 -6.55
C THR A 26 -11.56 -14.94 -7.66
N VAL A 27 -12.40 -14.21 -8.39
CA VAL A 27 -13.14 -14.73 -9.53
C VAL A 27 -12.19 -15.22 -10.62
N TRP A 28 -11.18 -14.41 -10.97
CA TRP A 28 -10.18 -14.78 -11.97
C TRP A 28 -9.35 -15.99 -11.54
N ALA A 29 -8.88 -16.04 -10.31
CA ALA A 29 -8.12 -17.17 -9.80
C ALA A 29 -8.96 -18.46 -9.82
N ALA A 30 -10.21 -18.40 -9.39
CA ALA A 30 -11.12 -19.53 -9.43
C ALA A 30 -11.31 -20.06 -10.86
N LEU A 31 -11.56 -19.17 -11.82
CA LEU A 31 -11.73 -19.55 -13.23
C LEU A 31 -10.45 -20.17 -13.83
N LEU A 32 -9.29 -19.56 -13.58
CA LEU A 32 -8.00 -20.08 -14.07
C LEU A 32 -7.67 -21.45 -13.49
N PHE A 33 -7.76 -21.60 -12.17
CA PHE A 33 -7.44 -22.89 -11.53
C PHE A 33 -8.38 -24.00 -11.96
N CYS A 34 -9.68 -23.72 -12.06
CA CYS A 34 -10.63 -24.70 -12.55
C CYS A 34 -10.42 -25.04 -14.03
N GLY A 35 -10.10 -24.05 -14.88
CA GLY A 35 -9.77 -24.30 -16.28
C GLY A 35 -8.55 -25.20 -16.45
N ILE A 36 -7.50 -24.96 -15.66
CA ILE A 36 -6.27 -25.75 -15.69
C ILE A 36 -6.56 -27.20 -15.18
N THR A 37 -7.27 -27.34 -14.08
CA THR A 37 -7.56 -28.67 -13.52
C THR A 37 -8.42 -29.51 -14.47
N GLN A 38 -9.39 -28.89 -15.14
CA GLN A 38 -10.21 -29.58 -16.12
C GLN A 38 -9.45 -29.95 -17.39
N ALA A 39 -8.60 -29.05 -17.90
CA ALA A 39 -7.74 -29.36 -19.03
C ALA A 39 -6.81 -30.53 -18.75
N LEU A 40 -6.25 -30.62 -17.51
CA LEU A 40 -5.43 -31.75 -17.10
C LEU A 40 -6.21 -33.04 -16.97
N LEU A 41 -7.44 -33.00 -16.45
CA LEU A 41 -8.32 -34.19 -16.33
C LEU A 41 -8.77 -34.69 -17.70
N SER A 42 -9.18 -33.80 -18.61
CA SER A 42 -9.55 -34.15 -19.99
C SER A 42 -8.41 -34.79 -20.75
N PHE A 43 -7.19 -34.27 -20.56
CA PHE A 43 -6.01 -34.86 -21.16
C PHE A 43 -5.71 -36.28 -20.61
N SER A 44 -6.00 -36.52 -19.32
CA SER A 44 -5.81 -37.81 -18.66
C SER A 44 -6.88 -38.84 -19.00
N SER A 45 -8.14 -38.43 -19.19
CA SER A 45 -9.28 -39.34 -19.40
C SER A 45 -9.61 -39.60 -20.87
N GLY A 46 -9.08 -38.76 -21.79
CA GLY A 46 -9.38 -38.89 -23.22
C GLY A 46 -10.81 -38.49 -23.60
N GLU A 47 -11.62 -38.03 -22.65
CA GLU A 47 -12.97 -37.53 -22.88
C GLU A 47 -12.94 -36.01 -23.13
N SER A 48 -13.58 -35.59 -24.24
CA SER A 48 -13.58 -34.21 -24.69
C SER A 48 -14.86 -33.44 -24.36
N ASP A 49 -15.81 -34.03 -23.65
CA ASP A 49 -17.06 -33.37 -23.31
C ASP A 49 -16.88 -32.45 -22.09
N PHE A 50 -16.75 -31.16 -22.40
CA PHE A 50 -16.73 -30.10 -21.40
C PHE A 50 -18.15 -29.71 -20.99
N ASP A 51 -18.59 -30.14 -19.81
CA ASP A 51 -19.84 -29.68 -19.23
C ASP A 51 -19.57 -28.46 -18.31
N ALA A 52 -19.93 -27.27 -18.82
CA ALA A 52 -19.79 -26.02 -18.09
C ALA A 52 -20.58 -26.02 -16.76
N SER A 53 -21.71 -26.73 -16.70
CA SER A 53 -22.56 -26.76 -15.49
C SER A 53 -21.89 -27.53 -14.35
N GLU A 54 -21.27 -28.67 -14.62
CA GLU A 54 -20.48 -29.42 -13.65
C GLU A 54 -19.22 -28.66 -13.23
N PHE A 55 -18.61 -27.94 -14.17
CA PHE A 55 -17.46 -27.09 -13.90
C PHE A 55 -17.77 -26.02 -12.85
N PHE A 56 -18.84 -25.23 -13.03
CA PHE A 56 -19.22 -24.18 -12.09
C PHE A 56 -19.82 -24.71 -10.77
N ALA A 57 -20.41 -25.89 -10.77
CA ALA A 57 -20.97 -26.52 -9.57
C ALA A 57 -19.94 -27.34 -8.79
N GLY A 58 -18.80 -27.63 -9.38
CA GLY A 58 -17.79 -28.54 -8.82
C GLY A 58 -17.20 -28.09 -7.48
N PRO A 59 -16.81 -29.02 -6.61
CA PRO A 59 -16.21 -28.70 -5.32
C PRO A 59 -14.87 -27.97 -5.46
N GLY A 60 -14.18 -28.14 -6.57
CA GLY A 60 -12.91 -27.50 -6.85
C GLY A 60 -13.02 -25.96 -6.90
N ILE A 61 -14.02 -25.44 -7.61
CA ILE A 61 -14.22 -23.98 -7.73
C ILE A 61 -14.52 -23.33 -6.38
N ARG A 62 -15.31 -24.04 -5.54
CA ARG A 62 -15.64 -23.56 -4.19
C ARG A 62 -14.40 -23.54 -3.30
N PHE A 63 -13.59 -24.58 -3.33
CA PHE A 63 -12.37 -24.68 -2.53
C PHE A 63 -11.34 -23.64 -2.94
N PHE A 64 -11.01 -23.54 -4.23
CA PHE A 64 -10.04 -22.57 -4.72
C PHE A 64 -10.55 -21.13 -4.62
N GLY A 65 -11.84 -20.90 -4.83
CA GLY A 65 -12.47 -19.61 -4.63
C GLY A 65 -12.38 -19.14 -3.18
N LEU A 66 -12.68 -20.00 -2.22
CA LEU A 66 -12.54 -19.71 -0.79
C LEU A 66 -11.07 -19.49 -0.40
N LEU A 67 -10.17 -20.32 -0.89
CA LEU A 67 -8.74 -20.19 -0.62
C LEU A 67 -8.20 -18.86 -1.14
N ALA A 68 -8.55 -18.45 -2.37
CA ALA A 68 -8.16 -17.18 -2.94
C ALA A 68 -8.82 -15.99 -2.21
N PHE A 69 -10.12 -16.12 -1.88
CA PHE A 69 -10.87 -15.08 -1.20
C PHE A 69 -10.30 -14.73 0.17
N PHE A 70 -9.90 -15.72 0.96
CA PHE A 70 -9.32 -15.50 2.28
C PHE A 70 -7.79 -15.39 2.27
N GLY A 71 -7.11 -16.17 1.43
CA GLY A 71 -5.65 -16.25 1.39
C GLY A 71 -5.00 -14.97 0.88
N VAL A 72 -5.50 -14.42 -0.23
CA VAL A 72 -4.92 -13.20 -0.81
C VAL A 72 -4.96 -12.01 0.13
N PRO A 73 -6.11 -11.65 0.76
CA PRO A 73 -6.14 -10.51 1.69
C PRO A 73 -5.37 -10.77 2.97
N LEU A 74 -5.32 -12.02 3.44
CA LEU A 74 -4.56 -12.38 4.61
C LEU A 74 -3.06 -12.10 4.38
N VAL A 75 -2.52 -12.59 3.27
CA VAL A 75 -1.11 -12.36 2.88
C VAL A 75 -0.85 -10.88 2.69
N ALA A 76 -1.72 -10.16 2.00
CA ALA A 76 -1.57 -8.73 1.78
C ALA A 76 -1.67 -7.92 3.09
N TYR A 77 -2.56 -8.30 4.00
CA TYR A 77 -2.69 -7.69 5.32
C TYR A 77 -1.43 -7.88 6.16
N PHE A 78 -0.93 -9.11 6.26
CA PHE A 78 0.30 -9.39 7.00
C PHE A 78 1.51 -8.71 6.38
N GLY A 79 1.64 -8.75 5.05
CA GLY A 79 2.73 -8.07 4.35
C GLY A 79 2.74 -6.55 4.61
N LYS A 80 1.59 -5.90 4.56
CA LYS A 80 1.48 -4.48 4.90
C LYS A 80 1.77 -4.22 6.38
N ARG A 81 1.20 -5.01 7.29
CA ARG A 81 1.43 -4.85 8.73
C ARG A 81 2.92 -4.94 9.07
N LEU A 82 3.61 -5.92 8.50
CA LEU A 82 5.05 -6.10 8.71
C LEU A 82 5.86 -4.91 8.15
N ASN A 83 5.47 -4.39 6.98
CA ASN A 83 6.13 -3.25 6.38
C ASN A 83 5.95 -1.97 7.23
N TYR A 84 4.74 -1.72 7.75
CA TYR A 84 4.47 -0.58 8.62
C TYR A 84 5.16 -0.68 9.99
N SER A 85 5.32 -1.89 10.52
CA SER A 85 5.95 -2.08 11.83
C SER A 85 7.43 -1.72 11.86
N ARG A 86 8.08 -1.72 10.68
CA ARG A 86 9.52 -1.42 10.54
C ARG A 86 9.80 -0.05 9.93
N ALA A 87 8.79 0.64 9.43
CA ALA A 87 8.99 1.99 8.92
C ALA A 87 9.23 2.97 10.08
N GLU A 88 10.31 3.72 10.02
CA GLU A 88 10.66 4.74 10.99
C GLU A 88 11.21 5.99 10.29
N TYR A 89 10.71 7.15 10.70
CA TYR A 89 11.13 8.45 10.20
C TYR A 89 11.82 9.20 11.32
N ARG A 90 13.14 9.41 11.22
CA ARG A 90 13.96 10.08 12.22
C ARG A 90 14.32 11.47 11.74
N PHE A 91 13.92 12.47 12.50
CA PHE A 91 14.23 13.88 12.24
C PHE A 91 15.41 14.31 13.10
N PHE A 92 16.48 14.71 12.44
CA PHE A 92 17.65 15.34 13.04
C PHE A 92 17.61 16.85 12.86
N ASP A 93 18.64 17.56 13.31
CA ASP A 93 18.67 19.04 13.24
C ASP A 93 18.87 19.56 11.81
N ASP A 94 19.49 18.80 10.91
CA ASP A 94 19.86 19.19 9.55
C ASP A 94 19.32 18.28 8.45
N HIS A 95 18.92 17.05 8.80
CA HIS A 95 18.46 16.05 7.85
C HIS A 95 17.36 15.16 8.40
N LEU A 96 16.67 14.49 7.49
CA LEU A 96 15.67 13.45 7.76
C LEU A 96 16.21 12.11 7.29
N GLU A 97 16.23 11.12 8.16
CA GLU A 97 16.46 9.72 7.81
C GLU A 97 15.14 8.96 7.70
N LEU A 98 14.98 8.25 6.59
CA LEU A 98 13.90 7.30 6.40
C LEU A 98 14.47 5.90 6.41
N GLU A 99 13.82 5.03 7.15
CA GLU A 99 14.03 3.60 7.07
C GLU A 99 12.70 2.93 6.74
N GLU A 100 12.59 2.35 5.55
CA GLU A 100 11.38 1.67 5.07
C GLU A 100 11.74 0.30 4.51
N GLY A 101 10.86 -0.69 4.73
CA GLY A 101 10.90 -2.00 4.10
C GLY A 101 11.08 -3.15 5.08
N PHE A 102 10.51 -4.30 4.69
CA PHE A 102 10.58 -5.54 5.46
C PHE A 102 11.59 -6.54 4.88
N PHE A 103 11.50 -6.81 3.58
CA PHE A 103 12.43 -7.73 2.88
C PHE A 103 13.68 -7.00 2.34
N SER A 104 13.52 -5.74 1.96
CA SER A 104 14.62 -4.89 1.51
C SER A 104 14.52 -3.59 2.30
N VAL A 105 15.53 -3.33 3.12
CA VAL A 105 15.61 -2.12 3.92
C VAL A 105 16.19 -1.01 3.05
N ASN A 106 15.35 -0.02 2.73
CA ASN A 106 15.79 1.19 2.06
C ASN A 106 16.01 2.28 3.10
N LYS A 107 17.25 2.75 3.21
CA LYS A 107 17.60 3.92 3.99
C LYS A 107 17.78 5.09 3.05
N LYS A 108 17.08 6.18 3.31
CA LYS A 108 17.19 7.42 2.56
C LYS A 108 17.42 8.57 3.52
N GLU A 109 18.46 9.34 3.24
CA GLU A 109 18.78 10.58 3.94
C GLU A 109 18.40 11.77 3.05
N VAL A 110 17.73 12.74 3.61
CA VAL A 110 17.33 13.97 2.92
C VAL A 110 17.66 15.18 3.77
N ARG A 111 18.49 16.08 3.23
CA ARG A 111 18.83 17.35 3.90
C ARG A 111 17.66 18.34 3.78
N TYR A 112 17.42 19.10 4.82
CA TYR A 112 16.35 20.10 4.80
C TYR A 112 16.61 21.23 3.80
N SER A 113 17.88 21.52 3.48
CA SER A 113 18.25 22.45 2.41
C SER A 113 17.70 22.08 1.03
N ASP A 114 17.48 20.79 0.81
CA ASP A 114 17.03 20.24 -0.48
C ASP A 114 15.50 20.19 -0.57
N VAL A 115 14.78 20.42 0.54
CA VAL A 115 13.33 20.42 0.58
C VAL A 115 12.79 21.74 0.06
N ARG A 116 12.01 21.70 -1.02
CA ARG A 116 11.37 22.87 -1.63
C ARG A 116 9.96 23.12 -1.12
N GLU A 117 9.21 22.05 -0.96
CA GLU A 117 7.79 22.11 -0.65
C GLU A 117 7.42 21.03 0.34
N ILE A 118 6.56 21.38 1.27
CA ILE A 118 5.95 20.46 2.23
C ILE A 118 4.45 20.49 2.00
N THR A 119 3.86 19.37 1.61
CA THR A 119 2.43 19.26 1.33
C THR A 119 1.79 18.24 2.26
N LEU A 120 0.70 18.62 2.91
CA LEU A 120 -0.15 17.71 3.68
C LEU A 120 -1.31 17.23 2.82
N HIS A 121 -1.44 15.94 2.66
CA HIS A 121 -2.55 15.30 1.96
C HIS A 121 -3.34 14.42 2.93
N LYS A 122 -4.65 14.60 2.94
CA LYS A 122 -5.59 13.76 3.71
C LYS A 122 -6.57 13.13 2.73
N GLY A 123 -6.41 11.84 2.47
CA GLY A 123 -7.40 11.07 1.72
C GLY A 123 -8.71 10.94 2.52
N PHE A 124 -9.83 10.68 1.85
CA PHE A 124 -11.14 10.55 2.50
C PHE A 124 -11.12 9.57 3.69
N LEU A 125 -10.63 8.36 3.47
CA LEU A 125 -10.53 7.33 4.53
C LEU A 125 -9.51 7.69 5.61
N GLN A 126 -8.40 8.33 5.23
CA GLN A 126 -7.41 8.82 6.19
C GLN A 126 -8.01 9.90 7.09
N ASN A 127 -8.77 10.83 6.52
CA ASN A 127 -9.42 11.90 7.28
C ASN A 127 -10.43 11.36 8.29
N MET A 128 -11.22 10.34 7.92
CA MET A 128 -12.12 9.66 8.85
C MET A 128 -11.41 9.02 10.04
N CYS A 129 -10.15 8.59 9.86
CA CYS A 129 -9.33 7.97 10.90
C CYS A 129 -8.38 8.94 11.61
N GLY A 130 -8.45 10.24 11.28
CA GLY A 130 -7.53 11.23 11.84
C GLY A 130 -6.09 11.02 11.38
N LEU A 131 -5.90 10.45 10.19
CA LEU A 131 -4.60 10.19 9.58
C LEU A 131 -4.34 11.16 8.43
N GLY A 132 -3.07 11.29 8.07
CA GLY A 132 -2.65 12.04 6.90
C GLY A 132 -1.27 11.62 6.41
N THR A 133 -0.93 12.09 5.23
CA THR A 133 0.34 11.82 4.58
C THR A 133 1.03 13.13 4.29
N ILE A 134 2.29 13.26 4.69
CA ILE A 134 3.10 14.46 4.46
C ILE A 134 4.10 14.16 3.36
N TYR A 135 4.12 15.00 2.33
CA TYR A 135 5.04 14.93 1.21
C TYR A 135 6.10 16.03 1.34
N LEU A 136 7.35 15.64 1.24
CA LEU A 136 8.49 16.54 1.18
C LEU A 136 9.07 16.47 -0.23
N ALA A 137 8.79 17.47 -1.06
CA ALA A 137 9.36 17.57 -2.40
C ALA A 137 10.81 18.07 -2.32
N THR A 138 11.74 17.36 -2.97
CA THR A 138 13.17 17.71 -2.96
C THR A 138 13.64 18.26 -4.31
N LEU A 139 14.74 19.01 -4.30
CA LEU A 139 15.37 19.60 -5.50
C LEU A 139 15.78 18.57 -6.55
N ALA A 140 16.16 17.39 -6.12
CA ALA A 140 16.66 16.33 -7.00
C ALA A 140 15.63 15.82 -8.00
N THR A 141 14.36 16.21 -7.84
CA THR A 141 13.27 15.64 -8.62
C THR A 141 12.15 16.66 -8.83
N GLY A 142 12.26 17.37 -9.93
CA GLY A 142 11.42 18.52 -10.34
C GLY A 142 9.96 18.22 -10.71
N SER A 143 9.27 17.29 -10.07
CA SER A 143 7.85 17.06 -10.34
C SER A 143 7.04 16.94 -9.06
N SER A 144 6.02 17.77 -8.94
CA SER A 144 4.94 17.61 -7.97
C SER A 144 4.38 16.18 -8.01
N PRO A 145 3.97 15.63 -6.87
CA PRO A 145 3.37 14.30 -6.84
C PRO A 145 2.12 14.30 -7.72
N LYS A 146 2.22 13.69 -8.90
CA LYS A 146 1.04 13.41 -9.70
C LYS A 146 0.28 12.31 -8.96
N SER A 147 -0.75 12.71 -8.22
CA SER A 147 -1.70 11.78 -7.64
C SER A 147 -2.49 11.14 -8.78
N ASN A 148 -2.09 9.98 -9.22
CA ASN A 148 -2.96 9.15 -10.04
C ASN A 148 -4.21 8.84 -9.21
N ALA A 149 -5.39 8.79 -9.86
CA ALA A 149 -6.67 8.55 -9.17
C ALA A 149 -6.63 7.29 -8.26
N PHE A 150 -5.82 6.30 -8.61
CA PHE A 150 -5.53 5.13 -7.80
C PHE A 150 -4.64 5.40 -6.57
N GLY A 151 -3.79 6.42 -6.61
CA GLY A 151 -2.98 6.84 -5.46
C GLY A 151 -3.82 7.47 -4.35
N SER A 152 -4.92 8.14 -4.70
CA SER A 152 -5.86 8.72 -3.73
C SER A 152 -6.64 7.66 -2.95
N LEU A 153 -6.80 6.45 -3.50
CA LEU A 153 -7.41 5.29 -2.85
C LEU A 153 -6.42 4.46 -2.02
N GLY A 154 -5.15 4.86 -1.94
CA GLY A 154 -4.14 4.15 -1.15
C GLY A 154 -3.45 2.97 -1.86
N PHE A 155 -3.72 2.73 -3.16
CA PHE A 155 -3.10 1.65 -3.94
C PHE A 155 -1.86 2.07 -4.74
N GLY A 156 -1.61 3.36 -4.91
CA GLY A 156 -0.50 3.85 -5.71
C GLY A 156 0.77 3.99 -4.89
N ASN A 157 1.85 3.37 -5.36
CA ASN A 157 3.17 3.93 -5.10
C ASN A 157 3.16 5.32 -5.72
N VAL A 158 3.03 6.35 -4.90
CA VAL A 158 3.33 7.70 -5.33
C VAL A 158 4.84 7.71 -5.52
N SER A 159 5.28 7.44 -6.74
CA SER A 159 6.64 7.71 -7.17
C SER A 159 6.81 9.23 -7.23
N ALA A 160 6.56 9.89 -6.12
CA ALA A 160 6.95 11.25 -5.92
C ALA A 160 8.44 11.21 -5.65
N SER A 161 9.13 11.89 -6.47
CA SER A 161 10.53 12.20 -6.28
C SER A 161 10.73 13.08 -5.06
N GLY A 162 10.58 12.49 -3.90
CA GLY A 162 10.61 13.15 -2.61
C GLY A 162 10.48 12.12 -1.51
N VAL A 163 10.25 12.61 -0.32
CA VAL A 163 9.96 11.81 0.86
C VAL A 163 8.47 11.83 1.12
N CYS A 164 7.90 10.65 1.31
CA CYS A 164 6.50 10.47 1.65
C CYS A 164 6.40 9.85 3.04
N ILE A 165 5.91 10.61 4.00
CA ILE A 165 5.68 10.18 5.38
C ILE A 165 4.20 9.81 5.48
N ARG A 166 3.90 8.50 5.50
CA ARG A 166 2.53 7.98 5.32
C ARG A 166 1.83 7.76 6.65
N ASP A 167 0.50 7.92 6.60
CA ASP A 167 -0.43 7.50 7.65
C ASP A 167 -0.03 7.93 9.07
N ILE A 168 0.24 9.23 9.23
CA ILE A 168 0.61 9.80 10.52
C ILE A 168 -0.66 10.19 11.26
N ARG A 169 -0.68 9.91 12.57
CA ARG A 169 -1.72 10.37 13.48
C ARG A 169 -1.58 11.86 13.76
N ASN A 170 -2.70 12.58 13.90
CA ASN A 170 -2.76 14.03 14.11
C ASN A 170 -1.92 14.81 13.07
N PRO A 171 -2.23 14.66 11.79
CA PRO A 171 -1.37 15.12 10.70
C PRO A 171 -1.13 16.63 10.69
N ASP A 172 -2.08 17.44 11.21
CA ASP A 172 -1.92 18.89 11.27
C ASP A 172 -0.83 19.32 12.27
N GLN A 173 -0.83 18.68 13.44
CA GLN A 173 0.18 18.97 14.47
C GLN A 173 1.57 18.53 14.03
N GLU A 174 1.67 17.34 13.43
CA GLU A 174 2.96 16.83 12.93
C GLU A 174 3.45 17.64 11.73
N TYR A 175 2.56 18.07 10.84
CA TYR A 175 2.88 18.97 9.75
C TYR A 175 3.51 20.28 10.26
N GLU A 176 2.90 20.91 11.26
CA GLU A 176 3.45 22.16 11.83
C GLU A 176 4.79 21.92 12.55
N LYS A 177 5.00 20.80 13.21
CA LYS A 177 6.30 20.45 13.79
C LYS A 177 7.36 20.29 12.71
N ILE A 178 7.07 19.50 11.68
CA ILE A 178 8.00 19.26 10.55
C ILE A 178 8.32 20.59 9.84
N ARG A 179 7.31 21.43 9.61
CA ARG A 179 7.48 22.73 8.99
C ARG A 179 8.44 23.63 9.77
N ARG A 180 8.36 23.64 11.10
CA ARG A 180 9.26 24.42 11.96
C ARG A 180 10.70 23.91 11.90
N VAL A 181 10.89 22.60 11.79
CA VAL A 181 12.23 21.98 11.73
C VAL A 181 12.85 22.19 10.34
N VAL A 182 12.07 21.98 9.29
CA VAL A 182 12.57 22.12 7.91
C VAL A 182 12.75 23.59 7.50
N ASN A 183 11.92 24.49 8.02
CA ASN A 183 11.97 25.93 7.65
C ASN A 183 11.96 26.84 8.89
N PRO A 184 13.05 26.87 9.67
CA PRO A 184 13.12 27.63 10.93
C PRO A 184 13.13 29.16 10.77
N ARG A 185 13.20 29.68 9.52
CA ARG A 185 13.31 31.12 9.23
C ARG A 185 12.02 31.77 8.70
N ARG A 186 10.88 31.07 8.75
CA ARG A 186 9.58 31.67 8.40
C ARG A 186 8.64 31.72 9.62
#